data_95644dc1c509d2ae5e92248593dce796
#
_entry.id   95644dc1c509d2ae5e92248593dce796
#
_cell.length_a   1.000
_cell.length_b   1.000
_cell.length_c   1.000
_cell.angle_alpha   90.00
_cell.angle_beta   90.00
_cell.angle_gamma   90.00
#
_symmetry.space_group_name_H-M   'P 1'
#
loop_
_entity.id
_entity.type
_entity.pdbx_description
1 polymer ?
#
loop_
_entity_poly.entity_id
_entity_poly.type
_entity_poly.pdbx_seq_one_letter_code
_entity_poly.pdbx_strand_id
1 'polypeptide(L)'
;MLKLPELGLLIFLLRDKPNKDYLLAKLYAIEVTELDAEISGSLRFSNSRTDRRLGEKIAATRFLDEDGVPVFVSLYLDQQGELYELDCWKVDDTPLRRIPAF
;
A
#
# COMPACT_ATOMS: atom_id res chain seq x y z
N MET A 1 12.45 1.97 2.02
CA MET A 1 11.98 1.34 3.28
C MET A 1 10.63 1.93 3.67
N LEU A 2 9.75 1.10 4.18
CA LEU A 2 8.42 1.54 4.64
C LEU A 2 8.53 2.41 5.89
N LYS A 3 7.69 3.43 5.96
CA LYS A 3 7.51 4.22 7.18
C LYS A 3 6.56 3.50 8.12
N LEU A 4 6.59 3.84 9.42
CA LEU A 4 5.75 3.17 10.41
C LEU A 4 4.24 3.23 10.11
N PRO A 5 3.66 4.38 9.71
CA PRO A 5 2.23 4.41 9.37
C PRO A 5 1.88 3.53 8.18
N GLU A 6 2.75 3.44 7.18
CA GLU A 6 2.57 2.57 6.02
C GLU A 6 2.62 1.10 6.42
N LEU A 7 3.56 0.75 7.29
CA LEU A 7 3.70 -0.62 7.79
C LEU A 7 2.45 -1.03 8.57
N GLY A 8 1.93 -0.17 9.44
CA GLY A 8 0.70 -0.44 10.18
C GLY A 8 -0.49 -0.67 9.26
N LEU A 9 -0.63 0.14 8.23
CA LEU A 9 -1.69 -0.01 7.23
C LEU A 9 -1.57 -1.36 6.50
N LEU A 10 -0.37 -1.74 6.09
CA LEU A 10 -0.14 -3.01 5.39
C LEU A 10 -0.44 -4.22 6.29
N ILE A 11 -0.04 -4.17 7.54
CA ILE A 11 -0.35 -5.23 8.50
C ILE A 11 -1.87 -5.37 8.64
N PHE A 12 -2.57 -4.25 8.77
CA PHE A 12 -4.03 -4.24 8.83
C PHE A 12 -4.66 -4.87 7.58
N LEU A 13 -4.21 -4.49 6.39
CA LEU A 13 -4.75 -5.00 5.13
C LEU A 13 -4.52 -6.50 4.95
N LEU A 14 -3.41 -7.01 5.48
CA LEU A 14 -3.03 -8.43 5.31
C LEU A 14 -3.54 -9.34 6.43
N ARG A 15 -4.10 -8.80 7.51
CA ARG A 15 -4.41 -9.53 8.74
C ARG A 15 -5.27 -10.80 8.58
N ASP A 16 -6.14 -10.81 7.58
CA ASP A 16 -7.09 -11.92 7.35
C ASP A 16 -6.83 -12.67 6.03
N LYS A 17 -5.65 -12.48 5.43
CA LYS A 17 -5.35 -13.11 4.15
C LYS A 17 -4.71 -14.48 4.34
N PRO A 18 -5.02 -15.48 3.48
CA PRO A 18 -4.46 -16.82 3.64
C PRO A 18 -2.95 -16.89 3.53
N ASN A 19 -2.34 -16.00 2.76
CA ASN A 19 -0.88 -15.92 2.56
C ASN A 19 -0.22 -14.81 3.36
N LYS A 20 -0.88 -14.34 4.44
CA LYS A 20 -0.40 -13.18 5.20
C LYS A 20 1.01 -13.36 5.75
N ASP A 21 1.35 -14.55 6.25
CA ASP A 21 2.66 -14.78 6.85
C ASP A 21 3.78 -14.62 5.84
N TYR A 22 3.59 -15.13 4.64
CA TYR A 22 4.54 -14.96 3.54
C TYR A 22 4.71 -13.48 3.18
N LEU A 23 3.59 -12.77 3.00
CA LEU A 23 3.63 -11.36 2.59
C LEU A 23 4.16 -10.46 3.71
N LEU A 24 3.77 -10.69 4.96
CA LEU A 24 4.27 -9.93 6.10
C LEU A 24 5.77 -10.08 6.28
N ALA A 25 6.30 -11.29 6.07
CA ALA A 25 7.73 -11.54 6.16
C ALA A 25 8.53 -10.72 5.16
N LYS A 26 7.96 -10.37 4.02
CA LYS A 26 8.63 -9.55 3.00
C LYS A 26 8.76 -8.08 3.40
N LEU A 27 7.93 -7.60 4.32
CA LEU A 27 7.89 -6.17 4.67
C LEU A 27 9.14 -5.69 5.43
N TYR A 28 9.87 -6.60 6.06
CA TYR A 28 11.02 -6.21 6.90
C TYR A 28 12.13 -5.48 6.15
N ALA A 29 12.36 -5.85 4.91
CA ALA A 29 13.46 -5.28 4.14
C ALA A 29 13.05 -4.86 2.73
N ILE A 30 11.73 -4.72 2.50
CA ILE A 30 11.25 -4.36 1.18
C ILE A 30 11.57 -2.90 0.87
N GLU A 31 12.04 -2.65 -0.35
CA GLU A 31 12.22 -1.30 -0.85
C GLU A 31 10.96 -0.84 -1.55
N VAL A 32 10.62 0.44 -1.39
CA VAL A 32 9.44 1.02 -2.01
C VAL A 32 9.83 2.31 -2.72
N THR A 33 9.08 2.61 -3.79
CA THR A 33 9.18 3.86 -4.52
C THR A 33 7.87 4.60 -4.35
N GLU A 34 7.91 5.84 -3.90
CA GLU A 34 6.72 6.67 -3.80
C GLU A 34 6.25 7.06 -5.19
N LEU A 35 4.97 6.81 -5.47
CA LEU A 35 4.32 7.22 -6.71
C LEU A 35 3.61 8.53 -6.45
N ASP A 36 3.92 9.55 -7.25
CA ASP A 36 3.30 10.87 -7.11
C ASP A 36 3.40 11.38 -5.66
N ALA A 37 4.62 11.45 -5.15
CA ALA A 37 4.91 11.73 -3.73
C ALA A 37 4.34 13.05 -3.21
N GLU A 38 4.05 14.01 -4.09
CA GLU A 38 3.50 15.30 -3.70
C GLU A 38 2.00 15.24 -3.42
N ILE A 39 1.30 14.26 -3.96
CA ILE A 39 -0.16 14.19 -3.91
C ILE A 39 -0.65 12.98 -3.13
N SER A 40 -0.16 11.79 -3.45
CA SER A 40 -0.70 10.57 -2.89
C SER A 40 0.29 9.84 -1.99
N GLY A 41 -0.22 8.94 -1.14
CA GLY A 41 0.61 8.01 -0.38
C GLY A 41 0.86 6.70 -1.10
N SER A 42 0.65 6.65 -2.40
CA SER A 42 0.80 5.44 -3.20
C SER A 42 2.26 5.02 -3.31
N LEU A 43 2.49 3.71 -3.25
CA LEU A 43 3.83 3.12 -3.25
C LEU A 43 3.90 1.97 -4.24
N ARG A 44 5.05 1.84 -4.91
CA ARG A 44 5.40 0.66 -5.69
C ARG A 44 6.43 -0.17 -4.91
N PHE A 45 6.15 -1.44 -4.70
CA PHE A 45 7.09 -2.35 -4.04
C PHE A 45 8.12 -2.86 -5.02
N SER A 46 9.40 -2.78 -4.64
CA SER A 46 10.49 -3.24 -5.49
C SER A 46 10.70 -4.75 -5.39
N ASN A 47 11.20 -5.33 -6.47
CA ASN A 47 11.48 -6.74 -6.59
C ASN A 47 12.60 -6.88 -7.64
N SER A 48 13.34 -7.98 -7.62
CA SER A 48 14.43 -8.22 -8.58
C SER A 48 13.94 -8.51 -10.00
N ARG A 49 12.65 -8.74 -10.19
CA ARG A 49 12.08 -9.06 -11.50
C ARG A 49 11.81 -7.79 -12.29
N THR A 50 11.94 -7.87 -13.60
CA THR A 50 11.73 -6.73 -14.50
C THR A 50 10.44 -6.83 -15.33
N ASP A 51 9.80 -7.99 -15.34
CA ASP A 51 8.60 -8.28 -16.15
C ASP A 51 7.30 -8.18 -15.36
N ARG A 52 7.31 -7.41 -14.27
CA ARG A 52 6.16 -7.35 -13.35
C ARG A 52 5.03 -6.52 -13.91
N ARG A 53 3.81 -7.00 -13.68
CA ARG A 53 2.57 -6.35 -14.09
C ARG A 53 1.59 -6.34 -12.93
N LEU A 54 0.69 -5.37 -12.95
CA LEU A 54 -0.41 -5.31 -12.00
C LEU A 54 -1.24 -6.58 -12.10
N GLY A 55 -1.40 -7.25 -10.97
CA GLY A 55 -2.22 -8.45 -10.85
C GLY A 55 -3.47 -8.21 -10.02
N GLU A 56 -3.72 -9.09 -9.05
CA GLU A 56 -4.95 -9.09 -8.26
C GLU A 56 -4.94 -8.04 -7.16
N LYS A 57 -6.07 -7.33 -6.99
CA LYS A 57 -6.32 -6.54 -5.81
C LYS A 57 -6.77 -7.47 -4.69
N ILE A 58 -5.99 -7.58 -3.62
CA ILE A 58 -6.24 -8.54 -2.54
C ILE A 58 -6.86 -7.91 -1.31
N ALA A 59 -6.77 -6.60 -1.16
CA ALA A 59 -7.32 -5.92 0.01
C ALA A 59 -7.65 -4.47 -0.32
N ALA A 60 -8.62 -3.93 0.40
CA ALA A 60 -8.99 -2.52 0.28
C ALA A 60 -9.54 -2.04 1.62
N THR A 61 -9.35 -0.76 1.89
CA THR A 61 -9.94 -0.09 3.02
C THR A 61 -10.09 1.40 2.72
N ARG A 62 -10.61 2.14 3.67
CA ARG A 62 -10.67 3.60 3.58
C ARG A 62 -10.43 4.21 4.95
N PHE A 63 -9.98 5.45 4.95
CA PHE A 63 -9.89 6.25 6.18
C PHE A 63 -10.20 7.71 5.84
N LEU A 64 -10.41 8.51 6.88
CA LEU A 64 -10.53 9.95 6.73
C LEU A 64 -9.16 10.59 7.01
N ASP A 65 -8.70 11.44 6.10
CA ASP A 65 -7.50 12.22 6.33
C ASP A 65 -7.75 13.26 7.43
N GLU A 66 -6.71 13.95 7.87
CA GLU A 66 -6.81 14.96 8.93
C GLU A 66 -7.82 16.08 8.61
N ASP A 67 -8.02 16.37 7.34
CA ASP A 67 -9.00 17.38 6.89
C ASP A 67 -10.40 16.80 6.69
N GLY A 68 -10.64 15.55 7.08
CA GLY A 68 -11.95 14.92 6.97
C GLY A 68 -12.29 14.38 5.58
N VAL A 69 -11.37 14.44 4.63
CA VAL A 69 -11.59 13.96 3.26
C VAL A 69 -11.29 12.47 3.18
N PRO A 70 -12.21 11.66 2.59
CA PRO A 70 -11.96 10.22 2.47
C PRO A 70 -10.77 9.87 1.58
N VAL A 71 -10.03 8.85 2.00
CA VAL A 71 -8.93 8.26 1.24
C VAL A 71 -9.24 6.78 1.05
N PHE A 72 -9.25 6.33 -0.20
CA PHE A 72 -9.46 4.92 -0.53
C PHE A 72 -8.12 4.25 -0.78
N VAL A 73 -7.93 3.08 -0.17
CA VAL A 73 -6.68 2.34 -0.19
C VAL A 73 -6.92 0.97 -0.83
N SER A 74 -6.05 0.59 -1.77
CA SER A 74 -6.09 -0.71 -2.43
C SER A 74 -4.70 -1.32 -2.45
N LEU A 75 -4.59 -2.61 -2.16
CA LEU A 75 -3.33 -3.35 -2.19
C LEU A 75 -3.38 -4.37 -3.32
N TYR A 76 -2.36 -4.32 -4.17
CA TYR A 76 -2.25 -5.18 -5.36
C TYR A 76 -1.02 -6.07 -5.28
N LEU A 77 -1.19 -7.30 -5.76
CA LEU A 77 -0.08 -8.20 -6.05
C LEU A 77 0.25 -8.10 -7.54
N ASP A 78 1.45 -8.56 -7.92
CA ASP A 78 1.78 -8.74 -9.33
C ASP A 78 1.22 -10.08 -9.85
N GLN A 79 1.51 -10.40 -11.11
CA GLN A 79 1.04 -11.63 -11.75
C GLN A 79 1.62 -12.91 -11.12
N GLN A 80 2.64 -12.77 -10.26
CA GLN A 80 3.30 -13.88 -9.58
C GLN A 80 2.89 -14.00 -8.11
N GLY A 81 1.99 -13.14 -7.64
CA GLY A 81 1.55 -13.16 -6.23
C GLY A 81 2.45 -12.45 -5.26
N GLU A 82 3.39 -11.63 -5.74
CA GLU A 82 4.25 -10.80 -4.89
C GLU A 82 3.67 -9.40 -4.73
N LEU A 83 4.01 -8.72 -3.64
CA LEU A 83 3.57 -7.34 -3.40
C LEU A 83 3.97 -6.44 -4.55
N TYR A 84 3.03 -5.70 -5.10
CA TYR A 84 3.25 -4.85 -6.27
C TYR A 84 3.01 -3.38 -5.99
N GLU A 85 1.82 -3.01 -5.52
CA GLU A 85 1.47 -1.60 -5.36
C GLU A 85 0.46 -1.40 -4.24
N LEU A 86 0.71 -0.38 -3.43
CA LEU A 86 -0.26 0.17 -2.48
C LEU A 86 -0.77 1.48 -3.08
N ASP A 87 -2.05 1.53 -3.41
CA ASP A 87 -2.67 2.70 -4.01
C ASP A 87 -3.51 3.44 -2.98
N CYS A 88 -3.23 4.73 -2.82
CA CYS A 88 -4.00 5.61 -1.95
C CYS A 88 -4.59 6.74 -2.78
N TRP A 89 -5.91 6.83 -2.80
CA TRP A 89 -6.62 7.87 -3.55
C TRP A 89 -7.48 8.72 -2.62
N LYS A 90 -7.11 9.99 -2.48
CA LYS A 90 -7.88 10.98 -1.75
C LYS A 90 -8.90 11.59 -2.73
N VAL A 91 -10.18 11.55 -2.36
CA VAL A 91 -11.28 11.78 -3.33
C VAL A 91 -11.32 13.17 -3.93
N ASP A 92 -10.72 14.17 -3.29
CA ASP A 92 -10.66 15.54 -3.82
C ASP A 92 -9.33 15.86 -4.52
N ASP A 93 -8.45 14.86 -4.67
CA ASP A 93 -7.14 14.97 -5.32
C ASP A 93 -6.19 15.99 -4.65
N THR A 94 -6.45 16.40 -3.42
CA THR A 94 -5.49 17.18 -2.65
C THR A 94 -4.44 16.27 -2.02
N PRO A 95 -3.27 16.80 -1.61
CA PRO A 95 -2.23 15.97 -1.04
C PRO A 95 -2.68 15.22 0.22
N LEU A 96 -2.27 13.96 0.33
CA LEU A 96 -2.48 13.15 1.52
C LEU A 96 -1.68 13.75 2.68
N ARG A 97 -2.34 13.99 3.81
CA ARG A 97 -1.71 14.61 4.97
C ARG A 97 -1.10 13.58 5.90
N ARG A 98 -1.86 12.53 6.23
CA ARG A 98 -1.40 11.54 7.21
C ARG A 98 -2.14 10.23 7.09
N ILE A 99 -1.40 9.12 7.16
CA ILE A 99 -1.98 7.79 7.33
C ILE A 99 -2.20 7.58 8.83
N PRO A 100 -3.42 7.29 9.28
CA PRO A 100 -3.68 7.08 10.70
C PRO A 100 -3.08 5.76 11.20
N ALA A 101 -3.04 5.60 12.51
CA ALA A 101 -2.67 4.31 13.10
C ALA A 101 -3.78 3.28 12.84
N PHE A 102 -3.39 2.09 12.43
CA PHE A 102 -4.28 0.97 12.19
C PHE A 102 -4.05 -0.17 13.17
#